data_39bf9324a4733c445665db5c6b3d6a73
#
_entry.id   39bf9324a4733c445665db5c6b3d6a73
#
_cell.length_a   1.000
_cell.length_b   1.000
_cell.length_c   1.000
_cell.angle_alpha   90.00
_cell.angle_beta   90.00
_cell.angle_gamma   90.00
#
_symmetry.space_group_name_H-M   'P 1'
#
loop_
_entity.id
_entity.type
_entity.pdbx_description
1 polymer ?
#
loop_
_entity_poly.entity_id
_entity_poly.type
_entity_poly.pdbx_seq_one_letter_code
_entity_poly.pdbx_strand_id
1 'polypeptide(L)'
;MNRSLFGCAMAVFALVLAAPAHAGKGGPTPPPTVAASVSKESRNDNKVYAGINWNFGARTGAPAVVGYRGAKVRSNDKVRGFKVEASYILSGAPMGLGEFRVKALAGGRSAQGELGAGYGFHGQAFLLNMGVQGPYVNAGADYLFGPGWQPYIGVNTLGRARHARETFSCPAGYDRSGSTCTLIGNGED
;
A
#
# COMPACT_ATOMS: atom_id res chain seq x y z
N MET A 1 -7.48 -49.03 13.12
CA MET A 1 -6.73 -50.11 12.45
C MET A 1 -6.07 -49.52 11.23
N ASN A 2 -4.76 -49.81 11.07
CA ASN A 2 -3.85 -49.54 9.94
C ASN A 2 -3.48 -48.04 9.71
N ARG A 3 -2.32 -47.55 10.13
CA ARG A 3 -0.89 -47.81 9.85
C ARG A 3 -0.55 -47.79 8.37
N SER A 4 0.11 -46.70 7.91
CA SER A 4 1.23 -46.83 6.99
C SER A 4 2.11 -45.57 7.07
N LEU A 5 3.27 -45.75 7.68
CA LEU A 5 4.48 -44.93 7.59
C LEU A 5 5.09 -45.13 6.19
N PHE A 6 5.40 -44.02 5.52
CA PHE A 6 6.42 -44.05 4.45
C PHE A 6 7.38 -42.90 4.70
N GLY A 7 8.53 -43.28 5.30
CA GLY A 7 9.70 -42.45 5.33
C GLY A 7 10.36 -42.46 3.95
N CYS A 8 10.70 -41.30 3.43
CA CYS A 8 11.60 -41.14 2.30
C CYS A 8 12.81 -40.34 2.76
N ALA A 9 13.87 -41.07 3.08
CA ALA A 9 15.19 -40.52 3.33
C ALA A 9 15.79 -40.06 2.00
N MET A 10 15.98 -38.78 1.80
CA MET A 10 16.78 -38.23 0.71
C MET A 10 18.22 -38.03 1.20
N ALA A 11 19.10 -38.87 0.76
CA ALA A 11 20.55 -38.72 0.90
C ALA A 11 21.03 -37.60 -0.06
N VAL A 12 21.54 -36.50 0.50
CA VAL A 12 22.19 -35.44 -0.26
C VAL A 12 23.61 -35.82 -0.49
N PHE A 13 23.97 -36.19 -1.72
CA PHE A 13 25.36 -36.42 -2.17
C PHE A 13 25.99 -35.05 -2.43
N ALA A 14 26.86 -34.60 -1.56
CA ALA A 14 27.68 -33.42 -1.76
C ALA A 14 28.86 -33.78 -2.68
N LEU A 15 28.79 -33.40 -3.95
CA LEU A 15 29.89 -33.45 -4.89
C LEU A 15 30.77 -32.21 -4.67
N VAL A 16 31.93 -32.41 -4.01
CA VAL A 16 32.97 -31.37 -3.92
C VAL A 16 33.73 -31.36 -5.22
N LEU A 17 33.41 -30.42 -6.12
CA LEU A 17 34.26 -30.14 -7.30
C LEU A 17 35.40 -29.22 -6.88
N ALA A 18 36.59 -29.78 -6.76
CA ALA A 18 37.82 -29.01 -6.63
C ALA A 18 38.12 -28.29 -7.94
N ALA A 19 37.90 -26.97 -7.96
CA ALA A 19 38.30 -26.12 -9.07
C ALA A 19 39.81 -25.86 -9.02
N PRO A 20 40.56 -25.99 -10.13
CA PRO A 20 41.96 -25.63 -10.19
C PRO A 20 42.15 -24.13 -9.96
N ALA A 21 43.00 -23.78 -8.99
CA ALA A 21 43.41 -22.40 -8.76
C ALA A 21 44.25 -21.93 -9.95
N HIS A 22 43.68 -21.13 -10.85
CA HIS A 22 44.45 -20.42 -11.84
C HIS A 22 45.07 -19.21 -11.15
N ALA A 23 46.39 -19.25 -10.99
CA ALA A 23 47.16 -18.07 -10.62
C ALA A 23 47.12 -17.07 -11.80
N GLY A 24 46.09 -16.25 -11.84
CA GLY A 24 45.99 -15.15 -12.78
C GLY A 24 46.96 -14.05 -12.40
N LYS A 25 47.75 -13.57 -13.39
CA LYS A 25 48.59 -12.37 -13.28
C LYS A 25 47.80 -11.24 -12.66
N GLY A 26 48.34 -10.61 -11.60
CA GLY A 26 47.74 -9.51 -10.88
C GLY A 26 47.39 -8.35 -11.84
N GLY A 27 46.09 -8.26 -12.18
CA GLY A 27 45.53 -7.05 -12.75
C GLY A 27 45.40 -5.99 -11.65
N PRO A 28 45.24 -4.71 -12.02
CA PRO A 28 45.06 -3.63 -11.05
C PRO A 28 43.92 -4.02 -10.10
N THR A 29 44.16 -3.95 -8.80
CA THR A 29 43.17 -4.25 -7.77
C THR A 29 41.98 -3.29 -7.97
N PRO A 30 40.76 -3.82 -8.14
CA PRO A 30 39.61 -2.92 -8.28
C PRO A 30 39.49 -2.03 -7.03
N PRO A 31 39.09 -0.77 -7.20
CA PRO A 31 38.97 0.14 -6.07
C PRO A 31 37.99 -0.43 -5.02
N PRO A 32 38.25 -0.20 -3.73
CA PRO A 32 37.39 -0.71 -2.67
C PRO A 32 35.96 -0.18 -2.83
N THR A 33 34.99 -1.09 -2.92
CA THR A 33 33.59 -0.77 -3.00
C THR A 33 32.91 -1.02 -1.67
N VAL A 34 32.10 -0.08 -1.21
CA VAL A 34 31.26 -0.23 -0.02
C VAL A 34 29.78 -0.13 -0.42
N ALA A 35 28.92 -0.83 0.32
CA ALA A 35 27.50 -0.74 0.10
C ALA A 35 26.99 0.68 0.45
N ALA A 36 26.16 1.26 -0.42
CA ALA A 36 25.50 2.53 -0.14
C ALA A 36 24.57 2.37 1.05
N SER A 37 24.56 3.34 1.96
CA SER A 37 23.55 3.36 3.03
C SER A 37 22.18 3.72 2.43
N VAL A 38 21.18 2.85 2.69
CA VAL A 38 19.81 3.03 2.21
C VAL A 38 18.98 3.66 3.31
N SER A 39 18.62 4.92 3.15
CA SER A 39 17.62 5.55 4.02
C SER A 39 16.22 5.22 3.51
N LYS A 40 15.48 4.45 4.32
CA LYS A 40 14.07 4.11 4.04
C LYS A 40 13.18 5.27 4.43
N GLU A 41 12.91 6.15 3.50
CA GLU A 41 12.00 7.27 3.72
C GLU A 41 10.55 6.81 3.74
N SER A 42 9.74 7.45 4.59
CA SER A 42 8.29 7.37 4.53
C SER A 42 7.74 8.70 4.01
N ARG A 43 6.73 8.63 3.15
CA ARG A 43 6.08 9.83 2.59
C ARG A 43 4.65 9.95 3.07
N ASN A 44 4.25 11.16 3.44
CA ASN A 44 2.85 11.48 3.67
C ASN A 44 2.15 11.75 2.33
N ASP A 45 1.02 11.10 2.11
CA ASP A 45 0.17 11.27 0.93
C ASP A 45 -1.23 11.71 1.38
N ASN A 46 -1.36 13.00 1.64
CA ASN A 46 -2.59 13.61 2.07
C ASN A 46 -3.34 14.18 0.87
N LYS A 47 -4.62 13.87 0.73
CA LYS A 47 -5.46 14.30 -0.41
C LYS A 47 -6.89 14.56 0.00
N VAL A 48 -7.44 15.66 -0.47
CA VAL A 48 -8.87 15.85 -0.58
C VAL A 48 -9.34 15.17 -1.86
N TYR A 49 -10.52 14.60 -1.85
CA TYR A 49 -11.11 13.94 -3.01
C TYR A 49 -12.63 14.12 -3.05
N ALA A 50 -13.16 13.91 -4.24
CA ALA A 50 -14.59 13.84 -4.48
C ALA A 50 -14.92 12.60 -5.31
N GLY A 51 -16.15 12.14 -5.24
CA GLY A 51 -16.60 10.96 -5.96
C GLY A 51 -18.11 10.82 -5.96
N ILE A 52 -18.57 9.75 -6.59
CA ILE A 52 -19.96 9.32 -6.60
C ILE A 52 -19.98 7.84 -6.25
N ASN A 53 -20.81 7.47 -5.30
CA ASN A 53 -21.10 6.08 -4.99
C ASN A 53 -22.47 5.69 -5.53
N TRP A 54 -22.66 4.42 -5.84
CA TRP A 54 -23.96 3.80 -6.07
C TRP A 54 -24.20 2.82 -4.93
N ASN A 55 -25.23 3.12 -4.16
CA ASN A 55 -25.65 2.30 -3.02
C ASN A 55 -26.75 1.34 -3.44
N PHE A 56 -26.70 0.12 -2.93
CA PHE A 56 -27.68 -0.94 -3.16
C PHE A 56 -28.21 -1.46 -1.82
N GLY A 57 -29.33 -2.16 -1.84
CA GLY A 57 -29.87 -2.78 -0.62
C GLY A 57 -30.72 -1.85 0.22
N ALA A 58 -30.36 -1.65 1.47
CA ALA A 58 -31.19 -0.93 2.46
C ALA A 58 -31.59 0.48 1.99
N ARG A 59 -30.74 1.14 1.22
CA ARG A 59 -31.00 2.42 0.56
C ARG A 59 -30.34 2.46 -0.80
N THR A 60 -31.14 2.47 -1.83
CA THR A 60 -30.66 2.59 -3.20
C THR A 60 -30.57 4.05 -3.59
N GLY A 61 -29.46 4.46 -4.20
CA GLY A 61 -29.25 5.83 -4.64
C GLY A 61 -27.82 6.12 -5.07
N ALA A 62 -27.63 7.33 -5.59
CA ALA A 62 -26.32 7.81 -6.03
C ALA A 62 -25.87 9.03 -5.21
N PRO A 63 -25.28 8.86 -4.02
CA PRO A 63 -24.71 9.95 -3.27
C PRO A 63 -23.40 10.46 -3.88
N ALA A 64 -23.24 11.79 -3.92
CA ALA A 64 -21.96 12.43 -4.07
C ALA A 64 -21.18 12.28 -2.76
N VAL A 65 -19.88 12.08 -2.85
CA VAL A 65 -18.99 11.91 -1.71
C VAL A 65 -17.86 12.92 -1.80
N VAL A 66 -17.57 13.58 -0.69
CA VAL A 66 -16.36 14.37 -0.51
C VAL A 66 -15.60 13.83 0.69
N GLY A 67 -14.27 13.85 0.63
CA GLY A 67 -13.50 13.31 1.72
C GLY A 67 -12.06 13.78 1.74
N TYR A 68 -11.39 13.39 2.83
CA TYR A 68 -9.98 13.61 3.05
C TYR A 68 -9.31 12.28 3.38
N ARG A 69 -8.19 12.00 2.72
CA ARG A 69 -7.31 10.87 3.03
C ARG A 69 -6.00 11.37 3.59
N GLY A 70 -5.65 10.94 4.80
CA GLY A 70 -4.32 11.08 5.38
C GLY A 70 -3.64 9.72 5.41
N ALA A 71 -2.58 9.54 4.61
CA ALA A 71 -1.89 8.26 4.50
C ALA A 71 -0.38 8.41 4.59
N LYS A 72 0.28 7.43 5.21
CA LYS A 72 1.73 7.28 5.24
C LYS A 72 2.14 6.11 4.36
N VAL A 73 2.93 6.40 3.34
CA VAL A 73 3.48 5.42 2.40
C VAL A 73 4.92 5.12 2.81
N ARG A 74 5.25 3.85 2.97
CA ARG A 74 6.61 3.39 3.25
C ARG A 74 7.33 3.01 1.96
N SER A 75 8.66 2.94 2.00
CA SER A 75 9.49 2.51 0.86
C SER A 75 9.17 1.10 0.33
N ASN A 76 8.62 0.22 1.17
CA ASN A 76 8.14 -1.11 0.79
C ASN A 76 6.72 -1.12 0.21
N ASP A 77 6.23 0.02 -0.29
CA ASP A 77 4.90 0.23 -0.88
C ASP A 77 3.71 -0.04 0.05
N LYS A 78 3.94 -0.24 1.34
CA LYS A 78 2.86 -0.35 2.33
C LYS A 78 2.30 1.02 2.67
N VAL A 79 0.98 1.11 2.61
CA VAL A 79 0.19 2.30 2.92
C VAL A 79 -0.62 2.04 4.18
N ARG A 80 -0.60 2.99 5.11
CA ARG A 80 -1.49 3.02 6.29
C ARG A 80 -1.96 4.44 6.51
N GLY A 81 -3.20 4.58 6.96
CA GLY A 81 -3.75 5.90 7.21
C GLY A 81 -5.20 5.87 7.60
N PHE A 82 -5.87 6.98 7.33
CA PHE A 82 -7.28 7.15 7.60
C PHE A 82 -7.97 7.93 6.47
N LYS A 83 -9.29 7.80 6.40
CA LYS A 83 -10.17 8.60 5.54
C LYS A 83 -11.32 9.14 6.36
N VAL A 84 -11.73 10.34 6.03
CA VAL A 84 -12.97 10.95 6.51
C VAL A 84 -13.80 11.29 5.30
N GLU A 85 -15.04 10.88 5.28
CA GLU A 85 -15.98 11.04 4.15
C GLU A 85 -17.29 11.62 4.63
N ALA A 86 -17.84 12.53 3.84
CA ALA A 86 -19.21 12.98 3.94
C ALA A 86 -19.90 12.76 2.62
N SER A 87 -21.15 12.29 2.63
CA SER A 87 -21.95 12.08 1.44
C SER A 87 -23.20 12.96 1.40
N TYR A 88 -23.60 13.30 0.19
CA TYR A 88 -24.85 14.02 -0.08
C TYR A 88 -25.67 13.25 -1.12
N ILE A 89 -26.91 12.94 -0.79
CA ILE A 89 -27.79 12.15 -1.64
C ILE A 89 -28.35 13.03 -2.75
N LEU A 90 -27.99 12.68 -4.00
CA LEU A 90 -28.42 13.40 -5.21
C LEU A 90 -29.69 12.82 -5.80
N SER A 91 -29.93 11.51 -5.65
CA SER A 91 -31.08 10.81 -6.22
C SER A 91 -31.43 9.55 -5.45
N GLY A 92 -32.69 9.11 -5.50
CA GLY A 92 -33.18 7.84 -4.96
C GLY A 92 -33.80 7.91 -3.57
N ALA A 93 -33.41 8.84 -2.71
CA ALA A 93 -34.02 9.12 -1.40
C ALA A 93 -34.27 10.62 -1.28
N PRO A 94 -34.93 11.13 -0.21
CA PRO A 94 -35.00 12.57 0.00
C PRO A 94 -33.59 13.17 -0.08
N MET A 95 -33.40 14.20 -0.90
CA MET A 95 -32.12 14.89 -1.04
C MET A 95 -31.64 15.45 0.31
N GLY A 96 -30.35 15.34 0.59
CA GLY A 96 -29.78 15.84 1.83
C GLY A 96 -28.49 15.15 2.24
N LEU A 97 -28.03 15.47 3.45
CA LEU A 97 -26.87 14.81 4.03
C LEU A 97 -27.12 13.31 4.15
N GLY A 98 -26.27 12.51 3.52
CA GLY A 98 -26.35 11.06 3.53
C GLY A 98 -25.67 10.47 4.76
N GLU A 99 -24.37 10.28 4.70
CA GLU A 99 -23.60 9.58 5.72
C GLU A 99 -22.28 10.31 5.98
N PHE A 100 -21.84 10.25 7.21
CA PHE A 100 -20.49 10.64 7.61
C PHE A 100 -19.73 9.39 8.04
N ARG A 101 -18.51 9.16 7.52
CA ARG A 101 -17.71 7.99 7.80
C ARG A 101 -16.29 8.37 8.18
N VAL A 102 -15.74 7.66 9.16
CA VAL A 102 -14.31 7.68 9.49
C VAL A 102 -13.79 6.26 9.33
N LYS A 103 -12.75 6.09 8.51
CA LYS A 103 -12.23 4.79 8.13
C LYS A 103 -10.72 4.73 8.36
N ALA A 104 -10.23 3.62 8.90
CA ALA A 104 -8.82 3.26 8.83
C ALA A 104 -8.56 2.58 7.48
N LEU A 105 -7.37 2.77 6.93
CA LEU A 105 -6.95 2.14 5.69
C LEU A 105 -5.58 1.49 5.84
N ALA A 106 -5.42 0.32 5.22
CA ALA A 106 -4.16 -0.40 5.17
C ALA A 106 -4.06 -1.22 3.88
N GLY A 107 -2.87 -1.32 3.31
CA GLY A 107 -2.66 -2.11 2.11
C GLY A 107 -1.44 -1.69 1.31
N GLY A 108 -1.52 -1.90 0.00
CA GLY A 108 -0.54 -1.46 -0.98
C GLY A 108 -0.90 -0.13 -1.63
N ARG A 109 -0.04 0.37 -2.51
CA ARG A 109 -0.29 1.64 -3.23
C ARG A 109 -1.46 1.58 -4.21
N SER A 110 -1.74 0.40 -4.76
CA SER A 110 -2.80 0.20 -5.75
C SER A 110 -4.08 -0.39 -5.18
N ALA A 111 -4.03 -0.99 -3.99
CA ALA A 111 -5.20 -1.56 -3.34
C ALA A 111 -5.06 -1.42 -1.82
N GLN A 112 -6.07 -0.88 -1.18
CA GLN A 112 -6.13 -0.65 0.26
C GLN A 112 -7.44 -1.21 0.79
N GLY A 113 -7.39 -1.98 1.86
CA GLY A 113 -8.55 -2.35 2.64
C GLY A 113 -8.96 -1.18 3.54
N GLU A 114 -10.25 -1.00 3.73
CA GLU A 114 -10.85 0.03 4.57
C GLU A 114 -11.76 -0.60 5.61
N LEU A 115 -11.67 -0.12 6.83
CA LEU A 115 -12.58 -0.49 7.91
C LEU A 115 -12.90 0.77 8.72
N GLY A 116 -14.17 0.98 9.04
CA GLY A 116 -14.56 2.21 9.70
C GLY A 116 -15.93 2.16 10.34
N ALA A 117 -16.32 3.30 10.85
CA ALA A 117 -17.64 3.54 11.41
C ALA A 117 -18.13 4.93 10.98
N GLY A 118 -19.42 5.15 11.14
CA GLY A 118 -20.02 6.41 10.76
C GLY A 118 -21.45 6.57 11.29
N TYR A 119 -22.09 7.59 10.75
CA TYR A 119 -23.46 7.93 11.07
C TYR A 119 -24.25 8.30 9.82
N GLY A 120 -25.39 7.66 9.63
CA GLY A 120 -26.31 7.94 8.55
C GLY A 120 -27.41 8.90 9.00
N PHE A 121 -27.41 10.12 8.44
CA PHE A 121 -28.34 11.18 8.83
C PHE A 121 -29.79 10.88 8.44
N HIS A 122 -30.00 10.24 7.28
CA HIS A 122 -31.34 9.90 6.77
C HIS A 122 -32.08 8.82 7.56
N GLY A 123 -31.37 8.00 8.30
CA GLY A 123 -31.97 6.95 9.12
C GLY A 123 -31.61 7.08 10.57
N GLN A 124 -30.91 8.13 10.93
CA GLN A 124 -30.45 8.39 12.31
C GLN A 124 -29.81 7.13 12.92
N ALA A 125 -28.99 6.44 12.13
CA ALA A 125 -28.40 5.16 12.49
C ALA A 125 -26.89 5.22 12.45
N PHE A 126 -26.24 4.61 13.44
CA PHE A 126 -24.83 4.31 13.35
C PHE A 126 -24.58 3.26 12.27
N LEU A 127 -23.40 3.28 11.69
CA LEU A 127 -22.99 2.29 10.70
C LEU A 127 -21.57 1.81 10.94
N LEU A 128 -21.31 0.59 10.53
CA LEU A 128 -19.97 0.02 10.37
C LEU A 128 -19.70 -0.09 8.87
N ASN A 129 -18.50 0.25 8.46
CA ASN A 129 -18.07 0.22 7.07
C ASN A 129 -16.91 -0.74 6.88
N MET A 130 -16.97 -1.53 5.81
CA MET A 130 -15.85 -2.30 5.29
C MET A 130 -15.76 -2.11 3.78
N GLY A 131 -14.53 -2.04 3.24
CA GLY A 131 -14.38 -1.82 1.81
C GLY A 131 -12.95 -1.97 1.32
N VAL A 132 -12.83 -1.70 0.03
CA VAL A 132 -11.55 -1.65 -0.68
C VAL A 132 -11.49 -0.38 -1.52
N GLN A 133 -10.32 0.24 -1.55
CA GLN A 133 -10.01 1.40 -2.38
C GLN A 133 -8.96 1.01 -3.40
N GLY A 134 -9.31 1.12 -4.68
CA GLY A 134 -8.38 1.08 -5.80
C GLY A 134 -8.09 2.47 -6.36
N PRO A 135 -7.26 2.59 -7.41
CA PRO A 135 -7.10 3.84 -8.14
C PRO A 135 -8.42 4.24 -8.81
N TYR A 136 -8.95 5.39 -8.42
CA TYR A 136 -10.19 5.99 -8.95
C TYR A 136 -11.49 5.22 -8.67
N VAL A 137 -11.43 4.04 -8.04
CA VAL A 137 -12.60 3.20 -7.75
C VAL A 137 -12.59 2.73 -6.31
N ASN A 138 -13.77 2.55 -5.73
CA ASN A 138 -13.96 1.96 -4.42
C ASN A 138 -15.18 1.05 -4.43
N ALA A 139 -15.16 0.04 -3.57
CA ALA A 139 -16.29 -0.84 -3.33
C ALA A 139 -16.31 -1.24 -1.86
N GLY A 140 -17.49 -1.48 -1.32
CA GLY A 140 -17.62 -1.90 0.06
C GLY A 140 -19.07 -2.13 0.46
N ALA A 141 -19.25 -2.24 1.76
CA ALA A 141 -20.57 -2.34 2.37
C ALA A 141 -20.62 -1.60 3.69
N ASP A 142 -21.73 -0.95 3.94
CA ASP A 142 -22.10 -0.41 5.23
C ASP A 142 -23.10 -1.34 5.89
N TYR A 143 -22.93 -1.57 7.17
CA TYR A 143 -23.96 -2.16 8.01
C TYR A 143 -24.58 -1.08 8.87
N LEU A 144 -25.81 -0.70 8.55
CA LEU A 144 -26.59 0.29 9.30
C LEU A 144 -27.37 -0.43 10.41
N PHE A 145 -27.22 0.04 11.63
CA PHE A 145 -27.99 -0.50 12.76
C PHE A 145 -29.46 -0.15 12.62
N GLY A 146 -30.27 -1.15 12.29
CA GLY A 146 -31.69 -1.06 11.98
C GLY A 146 -31.97 -1.39 10.52
N PRO A 147 -31.59 -0.55 9.54
CA PRO A 147 -31.85 -0.81 8.12
C PRO A 147 -31.11 -2.01 7.51
N GLY A 148 -29.95 -2.38 8.06
CA GLY A 148 -29.16 -3.53 7.60
C GLY A 148 -28.06 -3.21 6.58
N TRP A 149 -27.74 -4.18 5.72
CA TRP A 149 -26.63 -4.08 4.78
C TRP A 149 -26.91 -3.15 3.59
N GLN A 150 -25.92 -2.35 3.27
CA GLN A 150 -25.90 -1.41 2.15
C GLN A 150 -24.59 -1.53 1.38
N PRO A 151 -24.48 -2.47 0.43
CA PRO A 151 -23.34 -2.54 -0.47
C PRO A 151 -23.26 -1.28 -1.34
N TYR A 152 -22.03 -0.91 -1.70
CA TYR A 152 -21.79 0.20 -2.62
C TYR A 152 -20.61 -0.05 -3.54
N ILE A 153 -20.64 0.59 -4.70
CA ILE A 153 -19.52 0.75 -5.61
C ILE A 153 -19.41 2.21 -5.98
N GLY A 154 -18.21 2.73 -6.19
CA GLY A 154 -18.06 4.14 -6.52
C GLY A 154 -16.83 4.45 -7.34
N VAL A 155 -16.84 5.66 -7.89
CA VAL A 155 -15.72 6.28 -8.57
C VAL A 155 -15.33 7.56 -7.83
N ASN A 156 -14.04 7.84 -7.75
CA ASN A 156 -13.55 9.00 -7.04
C ASN A 156 -12.24 9.53 -7.65
N THR A 157 -11.78 10.68 -7.21
CA THR A 157 -10.55 11.32 -7.71
C THR A 157 -9.26 10.81 -7.05
N LEU A 158 -9.34 9.80 -6.18
CA LEU A 158 -8.16 9.20 -5.55
C LEU A 158 -7.42 8.28 -6.51
N GLY A 159 -6.31 8.75 -7.06
CA GLY A 159 -5.37 7.90 -7.79
C GLY A 159 -4.49 7.04 -6.85
N ARG A 160 -3.49 6.39 -7.44
CA ARG A 160 -2.49 5.62 -6.67
C ARG A 160 -1.80 6.49 -5.62
N ALA A 161 -1.46 5.89 -4.49
CA ALA A 161 -0.64 6.54 -3.49
C ALA A 161 0.77 6.79 -4.04
N ARG A 162 1.35 7.96 -3.72
CA ARG A 162 2.67 8.35 -4.21
C ARG A 162 3.75 7.46 -3.59
N HIS A 163 4.73 7.06 -4.39
CA HIS A 163 5.86 6.25 -3.92
C HIS A 163 6.73 7.05 -2.95
N ALA A 164 7.19 6.41 -1.87
CA ALA A 164 8.25 6.94 -1.03
C ALA A 164 9.59 6.65 -1.72
N ARG A 165 10.44 7.67 -1.91
CA ARG A 165 11.76 7.49 -2.51
C ARG A 165 12.71 6.85 -1.50
N GLU A 166 13.53 5.93 -1.98
CA GLU A 166 14.71 5.50 -1.24
C GLU A 166 15.85 6.46 -1.59
N THR A 167 16.47 7.04 -0.56
CA THR A 167 17.65 7.88 -0.74
C THR A 167 18.88 7.04 -0.41
N PHE A 168 19.73 6.90 -1.40
CA PHE A 168 21.04 6.25 -1.26
C PHE A 168 22.07 7.33 -0.99
N SER A 169 22.86 7.16 0.06
CA SER A 169 23.98 8.05 0.36
C SER A 169 25.28 7.26 0.46
N CYS A 170 26.34 7.80 -0.12
CA CYS A 170 27.70 7.29 -0.01
C CYS A 170 28.46 8.06 1.08
N PRO A 171 29.43 7.42 1.77
CA PRO A 171 30.37 8.11 2.65
C PRO A 171 31.18 9.16 1.89
N ALA A 172 31.75 10.11 2.64
CA ALA A 172 32.63 11.11 2.06
C ALA A 172 33.84 10.42 1.36
N GLY A 173 34.20 10.87 0.17
CA GLY A 173 35.26 10.30 -0.66
C GLY A 173 34.84 9.15 -1.57
N TYR A 174 33.54 8.82 -1.61
CA TYR A 174 33.01 7.80 -2.51
C TYR A 174 31.99 8.41 -3.48
N ASP A 175 32.03 7.97 -4.74
CA ASP A 175 31.00 8.31 -5.74
C ASP A 175 30.01 7.15 -5.87
N ARG A 176 28.79 7.50 -6.26
CA ARG A 176 27.69 6.54 -6.37
C ARG A 176 27.68 5.85 -7.73
N SER A 177 27.75 4.53 -7.74
CA SER A 177 27.53 3.70 -8.91
C SER A 177 26.39 2.70 -8.62
N GLY A 178 25.16 3.07 -9.01
CA GLY A 178 23.97 2.27 -8.75
C GLY A 178 23.65 2.11 -7.24
N SER A 179 23.75 0.89 -6.72
CA SER A 179 23.56 0.55 -5.30
C SER A 179 24.87 0.44 -4.49
N THR A 180 26.02 0.67 -5.13
CA THR A 180 27.35 0.63 -4.52
C THR A 180 28.01 2.00 -4.58
N CYS A 181 28.95 2.22 -3.65
CA CYS A 181 29.79 3.40 -3.60
C CYS A 181 31.22 2.98 -3.94
N THR A 182 31.84 3.60 -4.94
CA THR A 182 33.23 3.40 -5.35
C THR A 182 34.09 4.55 -4.84
N LEU A 183 35.27 4.25 -4.34
CA LEU A 183 36.22 5.29 -3.90
C LEU A 183 36.54 6.20 -5.10
N ILE A 184 36.44 7.50 -4.89
CA ILE A 184 36.90 8.48 -5.87
C ILE A 184 38.44 8.37 -5.88
N GLY A 185 38.99 7.76 -6.93
CA GLY A 185 40.42 7.75 -7.13
C GLY A 185 40.90 9.20 -7.25
N ASN A 186 41.73 9.64 -6.32
CA ASN A 186 42.51 10.87 -6.53
C ASN A 186 43.39 10.58 -7.74
N GLY A 187 43.05 11.16 -8.91
CA GLY A 187 43.93 11.14 -10.05
C GLY A 187 45.22 11.82 -9.58
N GLU A 188 46.26 11.02 -9.40
CA GLU A 188 47.62 11.56 -9.37
C GLU A 188 47.94 12.00 -10.80
N ASP A 189 48.00 13.31 -10.96
CA ASP A 189 48.63 13.95 -12.13
C ASP A 189 50.15 13.76 -12.09
#